data_4b60ca85cb8b1c638ebad8427588907a
#
_entry.id   4b60ca85cb8b1c638ebad8427588907a
#
_cell.length_a   1.000
_cell.length_b   1.000
_cell.length_c   1.000
_cell.angle_alpha   90.00
_cell.angle_beta   90.00
_cell.angle_gamma   90.00
#
_symmetry.space_group_name_H-M   'P 1'
#
loop_
_entity.id
_entity.type
_entity.pdbx_description
1 polymer ?
#
loop_
_entity_poly.entity_id
_entity_poly.type
_entity_poly.pdbx_seq_one_letter_code
_entity_poly.pdbx_strand_id
1 'polypeptide(L)'
;TWTWDGIEEIWLSSQYTLSTGGRAIILSTPNGVGNFFHKTWVKAEAGEKDNKFKTIRLPWHLHPERDQKWRDEQTAVLGEKLASQECDCDFVSSGNTVIDSEYLMWFKETFIKEPVEKTGFDGNYWKWEYPDYNKSYMVSADVSRGDSTDFSAFHVFDIMNNVQVAEYRGKIDTKDFGNMLVAVATEWNNALLVVENANVGWAALQQCIDRGYQNIYYQSQDYKYVDIDRQYSNKLNAEERREVAGFTTSTRTRPLIISKLDEYFKSKEMVIQSIRLIDELFTFIWNGSRAEALRGYNDDLVMSFSIGLWVRDTALRLRQERIDLAKQSVNSFAVTGFSMGNANNVARFRQNPYEIQIGKDTEDI
;
A
#
# COMPACT_ATOMS: atom_id res chain seq x y z
N THR A 1 16.35 -23.52 -12.96
CA THR A 1 16.13 -23.41 -11.51
C THR A 1 14.82 -24.06 -11.15
N TRP A 2 14.88 -25.20 -10.47
CA TRP A 2 13.70 -25.88 -10.00
C TRP A 2 13.18 -25.11 -8.78
N THR A 3 12.15 -24.35 -8.96
CA THR A 3 11.34 -23.84 -7.84
C THR A 3 10.57 -25.06 -7.32
N TRP A 4 11.00 -25.59 -6.19
CA TRP A 4 10.34 -26.71 -5.56
C TRP A 4 9.09 -26.20 -4.84
N ASP A 5 7.99 -26.18 -5.58
CA ASP A 5 6.68 -26.05 -4.98
C ASP A 5 6.47 -27.20 -3.99
N GLY A 6 6.16 -26.89 -2.74
CA GLY A 6 5.95 -27.92 -1.70
C GLY A 6 7.20 -28.38 -0.95
N ILE A 7 8.32 -27.62 -1.00
CA ILE A 7 9.55 -27.98 -0.22
C ILE A 7 9.27 -28.12 1.27
N GLU A 8 8.36 -27.32 1.84
CA GLU A 8 7.98 -27.39 3.25
C GLU A 8 7.26 -28.71 3.57
N GLU A 9 6.37 -29.17 2.68
CA GLU A 9 5.67 -30.46 2.81
C GLU A 9 6.65 -31.63 2.67
N ILE A 10 7.57 -31.55 1.72
CA ILE A 10 8.63 -32.55 1.54
C ILE A 10 9.51 -32.59 2.77
N TRP A 11 9.86 -31.44 3.33
CA TRP A 11 10.66 -31.37 4.54
C TRP A 11 9.92 -31.97 5.73
N LEU A 12 8.65 -31.63 5.95
CA LEU A 12 7.84 -32.22 7.01
C LEU A 12 7.74 -33.73 6.91
N SER A 13 7.48 -34.25 5.71
CA SER A 13 7.42 -35.71 5.49
C SER A 13 8.79 -36.39 5.72
N SER A 14 9.88 -35.72 5.36
CA SER A 14 11.24 -36.21 5.55
C SER A 14 11.68 -36.25 7.01
N GLN A 15 11.14 -35.34 7.85
CA GLN A 15 11.48 -35.34 9.29
C GLN A 15 11.14 -36.65 10.01
N TYR A 16 10.04 -37.31 9.63
CA TYR A 16 9.69 -38.61 10.21
C TYR A 16 10.72 -39.68 9.88
N THR A 17 11.29 -39.68 8.69
CA THR A 17 12.37 -40.58 8.30
C THR A 17 13.67 -40.29 9.05
N LEU A 18 13.92 -39.01 9.35
CA LEU A 18 15.12 -38.59 10.08
C LEU A 18 15.05 -38.87 11.60
N SER A 19 13.83 -39.06 12.13
CA SER A 19 13.60 -39.30 13.56
C SER A 19 14.29 -40.57 14.08
N THR A 20 14.63 -41.53 13.21
CA THR A 20 15.30 -42.78 13.52
C THR A 20 16.83 -42.68 13.52
N GLY A 21 17.40 -41.48 13.49
CA GLY A 21 18.86 -41.26 13.55
C GLY A 21 19.51 -40.88 12.21
N GLY A 22 18.71 -40.52 11.22
CA GLY A 22 19.17 -40.01 9.91
C GLY A 22 19.85 -38.62 9.99
N ARG A 23 20.56 -38.29 8.92
CA ARG A 23 21.16 -36.96 8.72
C ARG A 23 20.60 -36.34 7.43
N ALA A 24 20.36 -35.02 7.45
CA ALA A 24 19.95 -34.27 6.27
C ALA A 24 21.06 -33.30 5.87
N ILE A 25 21.28 -33.19 4.56
CA ILE A 25 22.10 -32.15 3.95
C ILE A 25 21.20 -31.44 2.93
N ILE A 26 21.00 -30.14 3.13
CA ILE A 26 20.28 -29.29 2.18
C ILE A 26 21.31 -28.45 1.46
N LEU A 27 21.35 -28.57 0.13
CA LEU A 27 22.28 -27.85 -0.73
C LEU A 27 21.45 -27.00 -1.72
N SER A 28 21.73 -25.70 -1.76
CA SER A 28 21.10 -24.78 -2.70
C SER A 28 21.95 -23.54 -2.89
N THR A 29 21.79 -22.85 -4.01
CA THR A 29 22.17 -21.43 -4.15
C THR A 29 21.04 -20.57 -3.61
N PRO A 30 21.32 -19.37 -3.08
CA PRO A 30 20.30 -18.41 -2.66
C PRO A 30 19.34 -18.08 -3.81
N ASN A 31 18.08 -17.82 -3.47
CA ASN A 31 17.07 -17.33 -4.43
C ASN A 31 16.13 -16.37 -3.72
N GLY A 32 16.69 -15.21 -3.32
CA GLY A 32 15.98 -14.22 -2.54
C GLY A 32 15.84 -14.58 -1.06
N VAL A 33 15.27 -13.67 -0.34
CA VAL A 33 14.99 -13.79 1.10
C VAL A 33 13.55 -14.28 1.34
N GLY A 34 13.25 -14.77 2.55
CA GLY A 34 11.91 -15.16 2.98
C GLY A 34 11.46 -16.57 2.61
N ASN A 35 12.08 -17.26 1.63
CA ASN A 35 11.75 -18.65 1.27
C ASN A 35 12.22 -19.65 2.33
N PHE A 36 11.82 -20.92 2.18
CA PHE A 36 12.17 -22.01 3.11
C PHE A 36 13.66 -22.11 3.39
N PHE A 37 14.51 -22.11 2.33
CA PHE A 37 15.95 -22.23 2.49
C PHE A 37 16.54 -21.06 3.26
N HIS A 38 16.15 -19.83 2.92
CA HIS A 38 16.58 -18.62 3.64
C HIS A 38 16.14 -18.65 5.12
N LYS A 39 14.87 -18.93 5.41
CA LYS A 39 14.36 -19.02 6.79
C LYS A 39 15.11 -20.07 7.60
N THR A 40 15.34 -21.25 7.01
CA THR A 40 16.09 -22.33 7.65
C THR A 40 17.54 -21.92 7.90
N TRP A 41 18.16 -21.21 6.95
CA TRP A 41 19.51 -20.68 7.04
C TRP A 41 19.65 -19.67 8.18
N VAL A 42 18.80 -18.64 8.21
CA VAL A 42 18.84 -17.59 9.25
C VAL A 42 18.64 -18.17 10.65
N LYS A 43 17.70 -19.09 10.83
CA LYS A 43 17.49 -19.79 12.10
C LYS A 43 18.71 -20.61 12.53
N ALA A 44 19.39 -21.23 11.57
CA ALA A 44 20.60 -21.98 11.84
C ALA A 44 21.78 -21.08 12.23
N GLU A 45 21.95 -19.92 11.56
CA GLU A 45 22.97 -18.93 11.92
C GLU A 45 22.70 -18.29 13.30
N ALA A 46 21.43 -18.03 13.63
CA ALA A 46 21.03 -17.52 14.93
C ALA A 46 21.17 -18.55 16.07
N GLY A 47 21.39 -19.82 15.73
CA GLY A 47 21.51 -20.90 16.74
C GLY A 47 20.20 -21.18 17.46
N GLU A 48 19.05 -20.99 16.81
CA GLU A 48 17.74 -21.26 17.40
C GLU A 48 17.64 -22.73 17.83
N LYS A 49 17.11 -22.97 19.01
CA LYS A 49 17.09 -24.30 19.66
C LYS A 49 16.30 -25.37 18.89
N ASP A 50 15.33 -24.93 18.09
CA ASP A 50 14.49 -25.80 17.25
C ASP A 50 15.14 -26.11 15.89
N ASN A 51 16.21 -25.40 15.51
CA ASN A 51 16.98 -25.65 14.29
C ASN A 51 18.33 -26.30 14.58
N LYS A 52 18.50 -27.57 14.16
CA LYS A 52 19.72 -28.35 14.34
C LYS A 52 20.69 -28.29 13.17
N PHE A 53 20.39 -27.52 12.12
CA PHE A 53 21.29 -27.37 10.99
C PHE A 53 22.53 -26.57 11.37
N LYS A 54 23.61 -26.84 10.65
CA LYS A 54 24.83 -26.01 10.64
C LYS A 54 24.99 -25.44 9.26
N THR A 55 25.21 -24.15 9.20
CA THR A 55 25.40 -23.41 7.94
C THR A 55 26.82 -23.58 7.41
N ILE A 56 26.93 -23.78 6.10
CA ILE A 56 28.22 -23.78 5.37
C ILE A 56 28.00 -22.91 4.15
N ARG A 57 28.65 -21.75 4.08
CA ARG A 57 28.62 -20.83 2.94
C ARG A 57 29.90 -20.96 2.13
N LEU A 58 29.78 -21.20 0.83
CA LEU A 58 30.90 -21.46 -0.08
C LEU A 58 30.89 -20.44 -1.27
N PRO A 59 31.15 -19.15 -1.03
CA PRO A 59 31.25 -18.16 -2.10
C PRO A 59 32.50 -18.39 -2.96
N TRP A 60 32.48 -17.82 -4.17
CA TRP A 60 33.50 -18.02 -5.20
C TRP A 60 34.95 -17.76 -4.72
N HIS A 61 35.16 -16.76 -3.88
CA HIS A 61 36.48 -16.36 -3.40
C HIS A 61 37.16 -17.39 -2.47
N LEU A 62 36.42 -18.37 -1.99
CA LEU A 62 37.02 -19.51 -1.25
C LEU A 62 37.69 -20.53 -2.19
N HIS A 63 37.39 -20.46 -3.48
CA HIS A 63 37.98 -21.34 -4.46
C HIS A 63 39.35 -20.80 -4.90
N PRO A 64 40.45 -21.57 -4.77
CA PRO A 64 41.80 -21.04 -4.97
C PRO A 64 42.10 -20.60 -6.41
N GLU A 65 41.35 -21.06 -7.39
CA GLU A 65 41.56 -20.75 -8.80
C GLU A 65 40.61 -19.62 -9.30
N ARG A 66 39.80 -19.00 -8.41
CA ARG A 66 38.85 -17.94 -8.78
C ARG A 66 39.29 -16.62 -8.18
N ASP A 67 39.50 -15.64 -9.04
CA ASP A 67 39.87 -14.27 -8.71
C ASP A 67 38.75 -13.28 -9.08
N GLN A 68 38.95 -11.99 -8.80
CA GLN A 68 38.01 -10.93 -9.14
C GLN A 68 37.72 -10.89 -10.64
N LYS A 69 38.73 -11.12 -11.48
CA LYS A 69 38.55 -11.16 -12.92
C LYS A 69 37.57 -12.25 -13.35
N TRP A 70 37.69 -13.44 -12.76
CA TRP A 70 36.74 -14.53 -12.98
C TRP A 70 35.32 -14.11 -12.54
N ARG A 71 35.19 -13.42 -11.40
CA ARG A 71 33.87 -12.94 -10.92
C ARG A 71 33.26 -11.90 -11.88
N ASP A 72 34.07 -10.97 -12.41
CA ASP A 72 33.64 -9.96 -13.38
C ASP A 72 33.21 -10.60 -14.71
N GLU A 73 33.91 -11.64 -15.16
CA GLU A 73 33.53 -12.44 -16.33
C GLU A 73 32.17 -13.15 -16.11
N GLN A 74 31.93 -13.69 -14.90
CA GLN A 74 30.62 -14.27 -14.56
C GLN A 74 29.51 -13.20 -14.59
N THR A 75 29.79 -11.99 -14.10
CA THR A 75 28.84 -10.87 -14.18
C THR A 75 28.51 -10.52 -15.62
N ALA A 76 29.49 -10.49 -16.48
CA ALA A 76 29.30 -10.18 -17.91
C ALA A 76 28.44 -11.23 -18.63
N VAL A 77 28.54 -12.50 -18.21
CA VAL A 77 27.80 -13.61 -18.84
C VAL A 77 26.40 -13.80 -18.23
N LEU A 78 26.29 -13.76 -16.90
CA LEU A 78 25.07 -14.11 -16.16
C LEU A 78 24.22 -12.88 -15.81
N GLY A 79 24.81 -11.69 -15.82
CA GLY A 79 24.26 -10.49 -15.19
C GLY A 79 24.49 -10.48 -13.68
N GLU A 80 24.43 -9.30 -13.07
CA GLU A 80 24.78 -9.10 -11.65
C GLU A 80 23.95 -9.98 -10.71
N LYS A 81 22.64 -10.06 -10.93
CA LYS A 81 21.73 -10.83 -10.07
C LYS A 81 22.06 -12.31 -10.02
N LEU A 82 22.23 -12.98 -11.17
CA LEU A 82 22.55 -14.40 -11.21
C LEU A 82 23.99 -14.67 -10.74
N ALA A 83 24.90 -13.74 -11.02
CA ALA A 83 26.26 -13.87 -10.51
C ALA A 83 26.31 -13.73 -8.98
N SER A 84 25.54 -12.82 -8.37
CA SER A 84 25.40 -12.72 -6.92
C SER A 84 24.77 -13.99 -6.31
N GLN A 85 23.78 -14.57 -6.98
CA GLN A 85 23.15 -15.81 -6.58
C GLN A 85 24.12 -17.00 -6.59
N GLU A 86 24.77 -17.23 -7.74
CA GLU A 86 25.53 -18.46 -8.02
C GLU A 86 26.98 -18.38 -7.51
N CYS A 87 27.55 -17.16 -7.46
CA CYS A 87 28.95 -16.98 -7.09
C CYS A 87 29.11 -16.45 -5.67
N ASP A 88 28.36 -15.40 -5.28
CA ASP A 88 28.55 -14.76 -3.98
C ASP A 88 27.77 -15.41 -2.86
N CYS A 89 26.82 -16.29 -3.20
CA CYS A 89 25.86 -16.87 -2.24
C CYS A 89 25.09 -15.78 -1.48
N ASP A 90 24.63 -14.74 -2.20
CA ASP A 90 23.92 -13.62 -1.62
C ASP A 90 22.40 -13.79 -1.76
N PHE A 91 21.71 -13.81 -0.63
CA PHE A 91 20.25 -13.91 -0.60
C PHE A 91 19.55 -12.61 -1.02
N VAL A 92 20.12 -11.48 -0.66
CA VAL A 92 19.48 -10.18 -0.88
C VAL A 92 19.43 -9.85 -2.37
N SER A 93 20.56 -9.90 -3.04
CA SER A 93 20.69 -9.56 -4.46
C SER A 93 20.10 -10.61 -5.41
N SER A 94 19.86 -11.85 -4.94
CA SER A 94 19.40 -12.95 -5.79
C SER A 94 17.87 -13.02 -5.97
N GLY A 95 17.08 -12.30 -5.16
CA GLY A 95 15.62 -12.36 -5.17
C GLY A 95 14.97 -11.78 -6.44
N ASN A 96 13.79 -12.29 -6.83
CA ASN A 96 12.94 -11.73 -7.87
C ASN A 96 11.75 -10.98 -7.25
N THR A 97 12.00 -10.29 -6.15
CA THR A 97 10.99 -9.50 -5.44
C THR A 97 10.49 -8.34 -6.30
N VAL A 98 9.22 -7.99 -6.13
CA VAL A 98 8.61 -6.85 -6.82
C VAL A 98 9.30 -5.54 -6.44
N ILE A 99 9.60 -5.40 -5.14
CA ILE A 99 10.43 -4.32 -4.62
C ILE A 99 11.87 -4.86 -4.47
N ASP A 100 12.83 -4.07 -4.88
CA ASP A 100 14.23 -4.45 -4.74
C ASP A 100 14.58 -4.72 -3.27
N SER A 101 15.24 -5.82 -3.04
CA SER A 101 15.59 -6.29 -1.69
C SER A 101 16.47 -5.30 -0.93
N GLU A 102 17.27 -4.48 -1.63
CA GLU A 102 18.08 -3.42 -1.02
C GLU A 102 17.20 -2.39 -0.33
N TYR A 103 16.13 -1.93 -0.99
CA TYR A 103 15.17 -1.01 -0.37
C TYR A 103 14.46 -1.66 0.82
N LEU A 104 14.03 -2.92 0.70
CA LEU A 104 13.37 -3.63 1.80
C LEU A 104 14.28 -3.75 3.03
N MET A 105 15.56 -4.06 2.83
CA MET A 105 16.54 -4.11 3.93
C MET A 105 16.75 -2.73 4.55
N TRP A 106 16.88 -1.69 3.72
CA TRP A 106 17.03 -0.32 4.21
C TRP A 106 15.83 0.10 5.08
N PHE A 107 14.58 -0.17 4.65
CA PHE A 107 13.39 0.12 5.44
C PHE A 107 13.36 -0.69 6.74
N LYS A 108 13.75 -1.96 6.66
CA LYS A 108 13.81 -2.86 7.82
C LYS A 108 14.76 -2.34 8.89
N GLU A 109 15.93 -1.87 8.51
CA GLU A 109 16.94 -1.35 9.44
C GLU A 109 16.61 0.06 9.95
N THR A 110 15.91 0.87 9.16
CA THR A 110 15.68 2.29 9.47
C THR A 110 14.42 2.52 10.32
N PHE A 111 13.32 1.86 10.00
CA PHE A 111 12.01 2.24 10.53
C PHE A 111 11.30 1.18 11.34
N ILE A 112 11.65 -0.12 11.18
CA ILE A 112 10.95 -1.19 11.89
C ILE A 112 11.18 -1.07 13.38
N LYS A 113 10.08 -1.12 14.12
CA LYS A 113 10.09 -1.11 15.58
C LYS A 113 8.91 -1.89 16.14
N GLU A 114 9.05 -2.30 17.41
CA GLU A 114 7.96 -2.95 18.12
C GLU A 114 6.76 -1.99 18.28
N PRO A 115 5.52 -2.48 18.07
CA PRO A 115 4.33 -1.68 18.34
C PRO A 115 4.22 -1.34 19.83
N VAL A 116 3.69 -0.15 20.11
CA VAL A 116 3.43 0.30 21.51
C VAL A 116 2.26 -0.46 22.12
N GLU A 117 1.36 -0.99 21.26
CA GLU A 117 0.19 -1.74 21.71
C GLU A 117 -0.14 -2.86 20.72
N LYS A 118 -0.44 -4.05 21.26
CA LYS A 118 -0.96 -5.20 20.50
C LYS A 118 -2.30 -5.60 21.09
N THR A 119 -3.38 -5.37 20.37
CA THR A 119 -4.77 -5.64 20.78
C THR A 119 -5.49 -6.54 19.79
N GLY A 120 -6.78 -6.73 20.00
CA GLY A 120 -7.59 -7.63 19.20
C GLY A 120 -7.40 -9.10 19.58
N PHE A 121 -8.07 -9.98 18.85
CA PHE A 121 -7.94 -11.43 19.06
C PHE A 121 -6.49 -11.85 18.72
N ASP A 122 -5.85 -12.60 19.61
CA ASP A 122 -4.44 -13.01 19.50
C ASP A 122 -3.42 -11.86 19.32
N GLY A 123 -3.76 -10.63 19.72
CA GLY A 123 -2.89 -9.48 19.56
C GLY A 123 -2.63 -9.11 18.09
N ASN A 124 -3.59 -9.32 17.22
CA ASN A 124 -3.46 -9.16 15.77
C ASN A 124 -3.52 -7.70 15.30
N TYR A 125 -4.04 -6.78 16.11
CA TYR A 125 -4.09 -5.35 15.83
C TYR A 125 -2.93 -4.66 16.52
N TRP A 126 -1.99 -4.14 15.73
CA TRP A 126 -0.77 -3.48 16.17
C TRP A 126 -0.87 -1.98 15.99
N LYS A 127 -0.51 -1.22 17.03
CA LYS A 127 -0.46 0.25 17.00
C LYS A 127 0.95 0.70 17.35
N TRP A 128 1.50 1.61 16.58
CA TRP A 128 2.79 2.26 16.85
C TRP A 128 2.64 3.67 17.39
N GLU A 129 1.47 4.29 17.15
CA GLU A 129 1.08 5.59 17.69
C GLU A 129 -0.36 5.51 18.18
N TYR A 130 -0.75 6.45 19.02
CA TYR A 130 -2.15 6.65 19.38
C TYR A 130 -2.79 7.73 18.50
N PRO A 131 -4.12 7.70 18.30
CA PRO A 131 -4.81 8.70 17.49
C PRO A 131 -4.59 10.13 18.04
N ASP A 132 -4.26 11.06 17.13
CA ASP A 132 -4.14 12.49 17.40
C ASP A 132 -5.25 13.23 16.65
N TYR A 133 -6.08 14.00 17.36
CA TYR A 133 -7.20 14.74 16.77
C TYR A 133 -6.77 15.84 15.78
N ASN A 134 -5.50 16.25 15.81
CA ASN A 134 -4.95 17.22 14.85
C ASN A 134 -4.49 16.58 13.53
N LYS A 135 -4.44 15.25 13.45
CA LYS A 135 -4.01 14.49 12.29
C LYS A 135 -5.21 13.98 11.48
N SER A 136 -4.99 13.79 10.19
CA SER A 136 -5.95 13.14 9.29
C SER A 136 -5.47 11.75 8.94
N TYR A 137 -6.34 10.76 9.10
CA TYR A 137 -6.00 9.36 8.90
C TYR A 137 -6.80 8.72 7.78
N MET A 138 -6.25 7.64 7.26
CA MET A 138 -6.90 6.76 6.30
C MET A 138 -6.72 5.31 6.74
N VAL A 139 -7.77 4.51 6.65
CA VAL A 139 -7.76 3.06 6.83
C VAL A 139 -7.90 2.42 5.46
N SER A 140 -6.94 1.63 5.04
CA SER A 140 -6.99 0.87 3.80
C SER A 140 -7.04 -0.62 4.11
N ALA A 141 -8.01 -1.34 3.56
CA ALA A 141 -8.32 -2.72 3.91
C ALA A 141 -8.44 -3.62 2.69
N ASP A 142 -7.85 -4.82 2.80
CA ASP A 142 -8.04 -5.98 1.96
C ASP A 142 -8.85 -7.04 2.72
N VAL A 143 -9.82 -7.67 2.06
CA VAL A 143 -10.85 -8.48 2.71
C VAL A 143 -10.79 -9.93 2.24
N SER A 144 -10.60 -10.86 3.16
CA SER A 144 -10.74 -12.29 2.91
C SER A 144 -12.04 -12.85 3.50
N ARG A 145 -12.37 -14.11 3.15
CA ARG A 145 -13.57 -14.77 3.69
C ARG A 145 -13.44 -15.24 5.15
N GLY A 146 -12.21 -15.27 5.66
CA GLY A 146 -11.94 -15.74 7.02
C GLY A 146 -11.89 -17.26 7.19
N ASP A 147 -12.42 -18.04 6.24
CA ASP A 147 -12.44 -19.50 6.23
C ASP A 147 -11.36 -20.14 5.33
N SER A 148 -10.59 -19.30 4.63
CA SER A 148 -9.53 -19.70 3.69
C SER A 148 -8.14 -19.61 4.32
N THR A 149 -7.11 -19.78 3.50
CA THR A 149 -5.71 -19.54 3.86
C THR A 149 -5.37 -18.06 3.98
N ASP A 150 -6.15 -17.20 3.30
CA ASP A 150 -5.93 -15.77 3.21
C ASP A 150 -6.42 -15.04 4.48
N PHE A 151 -5.85 -13.89 4.76
CA PHE A 151 -6.17 -13.07 5.90
C PHE A 151 -6.92 -11.80 5.47
N SER A 152 -7.80 -11.29 6.32
CA SER A 152 -8.21 -9.89 6.21
C SER A 152 -7.14 -9.01 6.84
N ALA A 153 -6.77 -7.95 6.15
CA ALA A 153 -5.73 -7.04 6.58
C ALA A 153 -6.14 -5.58 6.39
N PHE A 154 -5.64 -4.70 7.27
CA PHE A 154 -5.73 -3.27 7.04
C PHE A 154 -4.50 -2.54 7.58
N HIS A 155 -4.24 -1.37 7.01
CA HIS A 155 -3.29 -0.40 7.51
C HIS A 155 -3.97 0.92 7.85
N VAL A 156 -3.49 1.58 8.89
CA VAL A 156 -3.84 2.96 9.20
C VAL A 156 -2.66 3.86 8.86
N PHE A 157 -2.92 4.92 8.09
CA PHE A 157 -1.93 5.88 7.65
C PHE A 157 -2.21 7.27 8.23
N ASP A 158 -1.19 7.95 8.74
CA ASP A 158 -1.18 9.41 8.81
C ASP A 158 -0.99 9.94 7.38
N ILE A 159 -2.05 10.52 6.81
CA ILE A 159 -2.07 10.93 5.40
C ILE A 159 -1.02 11.99 5.10
N MET A 160 -0.82 12.94 6.02
CA MET A 160 0.03 14.10 5.77
C MET A 160 1.51 13.74 5.83
N ASN A 161 1.89 12.92 6.81
CA ASN A 161 3.29 12.56 7.04
C ASN A 161 3.69 11.25 6.36
N ASN A 162 2.73 10.55 5.73
CA ASN A 162 2.94 9.25 5.09
C ASN A 162 3.57 8.22 6.03
N VAL A 163 2.98 8.07 7.20
CA VAL A 163 3.44 7.14 8.24
C VAL A 163 2.39 6.06 8.45
N GLN A 164 2.81 4.81 8.42
CA GLN A 164 2.01 3.69 8.89
C GLN A 164 1.93 3.75 10.42
N VAL A 165 0.74 3.96 10.98
CA VAL A 165 0.55 4.14 12.43
C VAL A 165 -0.09 2.94 13.11
N ALA A 166 -0.83 2.13 12.37
CA ALA A 166 -1.39 0.87 12.86
C ALA A 166 -1.58 -0.15 11.74
N GLU A 167 -1.73 -1.43 12.13
CA GLU A 167 -1.89 -2.55 11.22
C GLU A 167 -2.67 -3.68 11.88
N TYR A 168 -3.51 -4.34 11.09
CA TYR A 168 -4.18 -5.56 11.46
C TYR A 168 -3.97 -6.65 10.41
N ARG A 169 -3.81 -7.89 10.85
CA ARG A 169 -3.85 -9.08 10.01
C ARG A 169 -4.43 -10.24 10.79
N GLY A 170 -5.55 -10.78 10.33
CA GLY A 170 -6.20 -11.89 11.03
C GLY A 170 -7.27 -12.59 10.20
N LYS A 171 -7.67 -13.77 10.66
CA LYS A 171 -8.82 -14.49 10.11
C LYS A 171 -10.09 -14.06 10.85
N ILE A 172 -11.00 -13.45 10.14
CA ILE A 172 -12.22 -12.88 10.69
C ILE A 172 -13.33 -12.96 9.65
N ASP A 173 -14.57 -13.19 10.09
CA ASP A 173 -15.72 -13.12 9.20
C ASP A 173 -15.90 -11.73 8.59
N THR A 174 -16.39 -11.65 7.35
CA THR A 174 -16.50 -10.39 6.59
C THR A 174 -17.37 -9.35 7.28
N LYS A 175 -18.46 -9.77 7.96
CA LYS A 175 -19.34 -8.87 8.69
C LYS A 175 -18.67 -8.31 9.94
N ASP A 176 -17.99 -9.17 10.69
CA ASP A 176 -17.24 -8.77 11.87
C ASP A 176 -16.03 -7.88 11.50
N PHE A 177 -15.40 -8.16 10.36
CA PHE A 177 -14.37 -7.28 9.82
C PHE A 177 -14.93 -5.91 9.44
N GLY A 178 -16.08 -5.82 8.80
CA GLY A 178 -16.76 -4.55 8.53
C GLY A 178 -17.09 -3.77 9.82
N ASN A 179 -17.54 -4.46 10.89
CA ASN A 179 -17.74 -3.84 12.20
C ASN A 179 -16.43 -3.30 12.79
N MET A 180 -15.34 -4.07 12.69
CA MET A 180 -14.02 -3.67 13.14
C MET A 180 -13.52 -2.45 12.38
N LEU A 181 -13.64 -2.43 11.05
CA LEU A 181 -13.23 -1.31 10.22
C LEU A 181 -13.91 0.00 10.60
N VAL A 182 -15.23 -0.04 10.89
CA VAL A 182 -15.96 1.14 11.36
C VAL A 182 -15.45 1.60 12.74
N ALA A 183 -15.22 0.67 13.66
CA ALA A 183 -14.70 0.99 14.99
C ALA A 183 -13.32 1.63 14.90
N VAL A 184 -12.40 1.04 14.13
CA VAL A 184 -11.05 1.53 13.92
C VAL A 184 -11.06 2.90 13.21
N ALA A 185 -11.82 3.05 12.13
CA ALA A 185 -11.90 4.32 11.41
C ALA A 185 -12.46 5.44 12.30
N THR A 186 -13.40 5.12 13.20
CA THR A 186 -13.94 6.07 14.19
C THR A 186 -12.89 6.41 15.24
N GLU A 187 -12.17 5.43 15.79
CA GLU A 187 -11.06 5.60 16.73
C GLU A 187 -9.99 6.54 16.15
N TRP A 188 -9.66 6.36 14.87
CA TRP A 188 -8.66 7.15 14.16
C TRP A 188 -9.25 8.43 13.53
N ASN A 189 -9.96 9.20 14.34
CA ASN A 189 -10.48 10.54 14.01
C ASN A 189 -11.39 10.56 12.76
N ASN A 190 -12.30 9.60 12.67
CA ASN A 190 -13.17 9.39 11.50
C ASN A 190 -12.37 9.31 10.20
N ALA A 191 -11.38 8.45 10.18
CA ALA A 191 -10.46 8.21 9.06
C ALA A 191 -11.20 7.95 7.73
N LEU A 192 -10.59 8.35 6.61
CA LEU A 192 -11.08 7.91 5.30
C LEU A 192 -10.97 6.39 5.20
N LEU A 193 -12.10 5.72 5.03
CA LEU A 193 -12.17 4.27 4.95
C LEU A 193 -12.15 3.79 3.50
N VAL A 194 -11.08 3.11 3.12
CA VAL A 194 -10.85 2.51 1.81
C VAL A 194 -10.91 1.00 1.94
N VAL A 195 -11.95 0.38 1.42
CA VAL A 195 -12.11 -1.08 1.46
C VAL A 195 -12.03 -1.61 0.05
N GLU A 196 -11.21 -2.65 -0.18
CA GLU A 196 -11.26 -3.37 -1.45
C GLU A 196 -12.63 -4.01 -1.62
N ASN A 197 -13.32 -3.71 -2.73
CA ASN A 197 -14.68 -4.16 -2.98
C ASN A 197 -14.77 -5.38 -3.91
N ALA A 198 -13.63 -5.96 -4.30
CA ALA A 198 -13.62 -7.16 -5.12
C ALA A 198 -14.16 -8.37 -4.35
N ASN A 199 -14.88 -9.25 -5.05
CA ASN A 199 -15.39 -10.52 -4.50
C ASN A 199 -16.12 -10.35 -3.16
N VAL A 200 -15.50 -10.85 -2.07
CA VAL A 200 -16.06 -10.84 -0.71
C VAL A 200 -15.97 -9.49 -0.02
N GLY A 201 -15.10 -8.62 -0.49
CA GLY A 201 -14.88 -7.28 0.08
C GLY A 201 -16.14 -6.42 0.08
N TRP A 202 -17.04 -6.66 -0.90
CA TRP A 202 -18.33 -5.98 -0.94
C TRP A 202 -19.19 -6.25 0.32
N ALA A 203 -19.12 -7.45 0.88
CA ALA A 203 -19.89 -7.78 2.10
C ALA A 203 -19.40 -6.98 3.32
N ALA A 204 -18.08 -6.83 3.49
CA ALA A 204 -17.52 -6.01 4.56
C ALA A 204 -17.84 -4.53 4.35
N LEU A 205 -17.72 -4.05 3.11
CA LEU A 205 -18.05 -2.67 2.75
C LEU A 205 -19.52 -2.35 2.98
N GLN A 206 -20.44 -3.25 2.58
CA GLN A 206 -21.87 -3.10 2.84
C GLN A 206 -22.15 -3.01 4.34
N GLN A 207 -21.47 -3.81 5.16
CA GLN A 207 -21.59 -3.71 6.62
C GLN A 207 -21.16 -2.34 7.14
N CYS A 208 -20.11 -1.74 6.57
CA CYS A 208 -19.68 -0.38 6.93
C CYS A 208 -20.77 0.66 6.58
N ILE A 209 -21.39 0.52 5.41
CA ILE A 209 -22.50 1.38 4.96
C ILE A 209 -23.72 1.22 5.86
N ASP A 210 -24.12 -0.01 6.17
CA ASP A 210 -25.26 -0.34 7.03
C ASP A 210 -25.07 0.17 8.47
N ARG A 211 -23.82 0.27 8.93
CA ARG A 211 -23.43 0.92 10.20
C ARG A 211 -23.48 2.46 10.13
N GLY A 212 -23.76 3.03 8.96
CA GLY A 212 -23.86 4.46 8.75
C GLY A 212 -22.54 5.22 8.73
N TYR A 213 -21.42 4.52 8.46
CA TYR A 213 -20.13 5.21 8.36
C TYR A 213 -20.10 6.13 7.14
N GLN A 214 -19.78 7.42 7.34
CA GLN A 214 -19.94 8.45 6.30
C GLN A 214 -18.68 8.68 5.46
N ASN A 215 -17.49 8.49 6.03
CA ASN A 215 -16.23 8.83 5.37
C ASN A 215 -15.64 7.63 4.60
N ILE A 216 -16.44 7.09 3.68
CA ILE A 216 -16.04 5.98 2.80
C ILE A 216 -15.47 6.55 1.50
N TYR A 217 -14.43 5.92 0.99
CA TYR A 217 -13.87 6.21 -0.33
C TYR A 217 -14.78 5.69 -1.44
N TYR A 218 -14.96 6.50 -2.48
CA TYR A 218 -15.70 6.13 -3.69
C TYR A 218 -14.79 6.26 -4.90
N GLN A 219 -14.73 5.19 -5.70
CA GLN A 219 -13.96 5.14 -6.94
C GLN A 219 -14.85 5.48 -8.13
N SER A 220 -14.41 6.38 -9.01
CA SER A 220 -15.09 6.64 -10.28
C SER A 220 -14.94 5.43 -11.20
N GLN A 221 -16.03 5.01 -11.85
CA GLN A 221 -16.02 3.94 -12.85
C GLN A 221 -15.35 4.35 -14.17
N ASP A 222 -15.26 5.64 -14.45
CA ASP A 222 -14.50 6.15 -15.57
C ASP A 222 -13.00 6.10 -15.23
N TYR A 223 -12.40 4.95 -15.49
CA TYR A 223 -10.95 4.69 -15.36
C TYR A 223 -10.07 5.53 -16.31
N LYS A 224 -10.60 6.54 -16.93
CA LYS A 224 -9.77 7.53 -17.56
C LYS A 224 -9.07 8.27 -16.43
N TYR A 225 -7.76 8.19 -16.42
CA TYR A 225 -6.91 9.17 -15.75
C TYR A 225 -7.67 10.47 -15.80
N VAL A 226 -8.03 10.98 -14.64
CA VAL A 226 -8.85 12.18 -14.55
C VAL A 226 -8.06 13.27 -15.27
N ASP A 227 -8.44 13.50 -16.51
CA ASP A 227 -8.02 14.67 -17.26
C ASP A 227 -8.66 15.83 -16.50
N ILE A 228 -7.85 16.52 -15.71
CA ILE A 228 -8.27 17.57 -14.77
C ILE A 228 -9.16 18.58 -15.48
N ASP A 229 -8.91 18.86 -16.75
CA ASP A 229 -9.67 19.79 -17.56
C ASP A 229 -11.11 19.34 -17.84
N ARG A 230 -11.40 18.03 -17.82
CA ARG A 230 -12.76 17.53 -18.04
C ARG A 230 -13.65 17.57 -16.80
N GLN A 231 -13.11 17.55 -15.60
CA GLN A 231 -13.91 17.68 -14.37
C GLN A 231 -14.55 19.07 -14.24
N TYR A 232 -13.93 20.09 -14.81
CA TYR A 232 -14.47 21.46 -14.76
C TYR A 232 -15.56 21.73 -15.79
N SER A 233 -15.54 21.07 -16.94
CA SER A 233 -16.52 21.27 -18.00
C SER A 233 -17.88 20.61 -17.74
N ASN A 234 -17.94 19.60 -16.86
CA ASN A 234 -19.15 18.80 -16.61
C ASN A 234 -19.81 19.06 -15.25
N LYS A 235 -19.68 20.28 -14.69
CA LYS A 235 -20.36 20.66 -13.44
C LYS A 235 -21.89 20.63 -13.49
N LEU A 236 -22.49 20.47 -14.67
CA LEU A 236 -23.95 20.51 -14.84
C LEU A 236 -24.64 19.14 -14.73
N ASN A 237 -23.90 18.01 -14.79
CA ASN A 237 -24.50 16.67 -14.76
C ASN A 237 -23.90 15.82 -13.62
N ALA A 238 -24.14 16.22 -12.37
CA ALA A 238 -23.74 15.45 -11.18
C ALA A 238 -24.46 14.10 -11.06
N GLU A 239 -25.52 13.88 -11.84
CA GLU A 239 -26.34 12.64 -11.79
C GLU A 239 -25.78 11.46 -12.59
N GLU A 240 -24.72 11.64 -13.40
CA GLU A 240 -24.12 10.56 -14.20
C GLU A 240 -22.79 10.03 -13.68
N ARG A 241 -22.32 10.47 -12.52
CA ARG A 241 -21.11 9.89 -11.90
C ARG A 241 -21.45 8.52 -11.36
N ARG A 242 -21.15 7.49 -12.10
CA ARG A 242 -21.14 6.11 -11.59
C ARG A 242 -19.94 5.94 -10.64
N GLU A 243 -20.13 6.36 -9.40
CA GLU A 243 -19.17 6.14 -8.33
C GLU A 243 -19.51 4.83 -7.62
N VAL A 244 -18.50 3.99 -7.39
CA VAL A 244 -18.64 2.73 -6.66
C VAL A 244 -17.93 2.88 -5.32
N ALA A 245 -18.61 2.53 -4.25
CA ALA A 245 -18.02 2.53 -2.92
C ALA A 245 -16.84 1.56 -2.85
N GLY A 246 -15.77 1.96 -2.15
CA GLY A 246 -14.55 1.18 -2.01
C GLY A 246 -13.61 1.29 -3.21
N PHE A 247 -12.56 0.49 -3.18
CA PHE A 247 -11.54 0.40 -4.23
C PHE A 247 -11.70 -0.93 -4.98
N THR A 248 -11.74 -0.87 -6.33
CA THR A 248 -11.86 -2.07 -7.16
C THR A 248 -10.50 -2.48 -7.69
N THR A 249 -9.97 -3.61 -7.20
CA THR A 249 -8.79 -4.24 -7.78
C THR A 249 -9.19 -5.01 -9.05
N SER A 250 -8.52 -4.70 -10.14
CA SER A 250 -8.74 -5.29 -11.46
C SER A 250 -7.40 -5.54 -12.16
N THR A 251 -7.43 -6.22 -13.29
CA THR A 251 -6.25 -6.42 -14.15
C THR A 251 -5.62 -5.08 -14.60
N ARG A 252 -6.39 -3.98 -14.58
CA ARG A 252 -5.90 -2.64 -14.94
C ARG A 252 -5.36 -1.88 -13.72
N THR A 253 -6.03 -1.96 -12.57
CA THR A 253 -5.65 -1.18 -11.38
C THR A 253 -4.52 -1.84 -10.60
N ARG A 254 -4.44 -3.19 -10.57
CA ARG A 254 -3.38 -3.91 -9.86
C ARG A 254 -1.96 -3.49 -10.30
N PRO A 255 -1.61 -3.43 -11.60
CA PRO A 255 -0.29 -2.96 -12.01
C PRO A 255 0.01 -1.52 -11.58
N LEU A 256 -1.01 -0.65 -11.56
CA LEU A 256 -0.85 0.75 -11.16
C LEU A 256 -0.54 0.90 -9.67
N ILE A 257 -1.26 0.19 -8.80
CA ILE A 257 -0.98 0.22 -7.35
C ILE A 257 0.38 -0.39 -7.03
N ILE A 258 0.80 -1.44 -7.75
CA ILE A 258 2.13 -2.04 -7.59
C ILE A 258 3.24 -1.10 -8.08
N SER A 259 3.04 -0.42 -9.21
CA SER A 259 3.99 0.60 -9.68
C SER A 259 4.11 1.75 -8.68
N LYS A 260 3.01 2.16 -8.05
CA LYS A 260 3.01 3.18 -7.00
C LYS A 260 3.74 2.73 -5.74
N LEU A 261 3.55 1.47 -5.33
CA LEU A 261 4.31 0.87 -4.24
C LEU A 261 5.82 0.95 -4.50
N ASP A 262 6.27 0.53 -5.69
CA ASP A 262 7.68 0.57 -6.08
C ASP A 262 8.24 2.00 -6.09
N GLU A 263 7.45 2.98 -6.58
CA GLU A 263 7.82 4.39 -6.55
C GLU A 263 8.08 4.90 -5.12
N TYR A 264 7.20 4.57 -4.16
CA TYR A 264 7.38 4.98 -2.77
C TYR A 264 8.58 4.32 -2.09
N PHE A 265 8.89 3.06 -2.41
CA PHE A 265 10.09 2.41 -1.90
C PHE A 265 11.36 3.07 -2.44
N LYS A 266 11.39 3.43 -3.73
CA LYS A 266 12.52 4.10 -4.37
C LYS A 266 12.73 5.54 -3.88
N SER A 267 11.63 6.28 -3.69
CA SER A 267 11.72 7.67 -3.18
C SER A 267 12.02 7.75 -1.69
N LYS A 268 11.75 6.66 -0.93
CA LYS A 268 11.89 6.62 0.53
C LYS A 268 11.05 7.66 1.26
N GLU A 269 9.94 8.10 0.66
CA GLU A 269 9.05 9.16 1.17
C GLU A 269 7.92 8.63 2.06
N MET A 270 8.16 7.55 2.78
CA MET A 270 7.20 6.96 3.71
C MET A 270 7.89 6.34 4.91
N VAL A 271 7.13 6.09 5.96
CA VAL A 271 7.60 5.37 7.16
C VAL A 271 6.77 4.10 7.33
N ILE A 272 7.43 2.96 7.22
CA ILE A 272 6.85 1.63 7.46
C ILE A 272 7.38 1.12 8.80
N GLN A 273 6.47 0.78 9.71
CA GLN A 273 6.84 0.33 11.06
C GLN A 273 6.64 -1.19 11.24
N SER A 274 5.92 -1.84 10.29
CA SER A 274 5.56 -3.25 10.39
C SER A 274 6.62 -4.19 9.83
N ILE A 275 7.14 -5.05 10.69
CA ILE A 275 7.98 -6.17 10.24
C ILE A 275 7.17 -7.19 9.42
N ARG A 276 5.86 -7.39 9.74
CA ARG A 276 5.01 -8.34 9.00
C ARG A 276 4.84 -7.94 7.54
N LEU A 277 4.65 -6.63 7.27
CA LEU A 277 4.57 -6.09 5.92
C LEU A 277 5.90 -6.28 5.16
N ILE A 278 7.02 -5.98 5.79
CA ILE A 278 8.34 -6.19 5.17
C ILE A 278 8.59 -7.66 4.86
N ASP A 279 8.21 -8.57 5.75
CA ASP A 279 8.37 -10.02 5.53
C ASP A 279 7.47 -10.52 4.38
N GLU A 280 6.25 -10.00 4.20
CA GLU A 280 5.42 -10.28 3.03
C GLU A 280 6.03 -9.73 1.73
N LEU A 281 6.57 -8.52 1.76
CA LEU A 281 7.23 -7.90 0.59
C LEU A 281 8.45 -8.70 0.12
N PHE A 282 9.19 -9.35 1.01
CA PHE A 282 10.28 -10.24 0.62
C PHE A 282 9.82 -11.49 -0.12
N THR A 283 8.57 -11.90 0.07
CA THR A 283 7.96 -13.04 -0.63
C THR A 283 7.01 -12.62 -1.75
N PHE A 284 6.86 -11.31 -1.98
CA PHE A 284 6.07 -10.75 -3.06
C PHE A 284 6.94 -10.61 -4.31
N ILE A 285 6.69 -11.46 -5.31
CA ILE A 285 7.57 -11.67 -6.45
C ILE A 285 6.89 -11.42 -7.79
N TRP A 286 7.68 -11.18 -8.81
CA TRP A 286 7.21 -11.22 -10.19
C TRP A 286 7.11 -12.67 -10.68
N ASN A 287 5.89 -13.11 -11.01
CA ASN A 287 5.62 -14.34 -11.75
C ASN A 287 5.18 -13.99 -13.18
N GLY A 288 6.11 -14.02 -14.12
CA GLY A 288 5.92 -13.44 -15.46
C GLY A 288 5.66 -11.93 -15.37
N SER A 289 4.48 -11.49 -15.78
CA SER A 289 4.04 -10.09 -15.73
C SER A 289 3.16 -9.75 -14.51
N ARG A 290 2.88 -10.72 -13.64
CA ARG A 290 2.02 -10.56 -12.48
C ARG A 290 2.85 -10.49 -11.20
N ALA A 291 2.56 -9.50 -10.37
CA ALA A 291 3.07 -9.43 -9.01
C ALA A 291 2.14 -10.21 -8.07
N GLU A 292 2.67 -11.18 -7.35
CA GLU A 292 1.91 -12.05 -6.44
C GLU A 292 2.81 -12.62 -5.34
N ALA A 293 2.21 -13.10 -4.26
CA ALA A 293 2.95 -13.81 -3.23
C ALA A 293 3.54 -15.11 -3.77
N LEU A 294 4.74 -15.45 -3.29
CA LEU A 294 5.33 -16.77 -3.54
C LEU A 294 4.36 -17.84 -3.01
N ARG A 295 4.25 -18.96 -3.72
CA ARG A 295 3.34 -20.05 -3.35
C ARG A 295 3.51 -20.47 -1.89
N GLY A 296 2.39 -20.54 -1.15
CA GLY A 296 2.38 -20.82 0.29
C GLY A 296 2.58 -19.60 1.18
N TYR A 297 2.67 -18.42 0.60
CA TYR A 297 2.72 -17.12 1.29
C TYR A 297 1.51 -16.27 0.92
N ASN A 298 1.31 -15.18 1.64
CA ASN A 298 0.19 -14.27 1.47
C ASN A 298 0.69 -12.90 1.04
N ASP A 299 -0.20 -12.11 0.39
CA ASP A 299 0.05 -10.72 -0.01
C ASP A 299 -1.03 -9.75 0.51
N ASP A 300 -1.77 -10.15 1.55
CA ASP A 300 -2.91 -9.37 2.07
C ASP A 300 -2.47 -8.01 2.65
N LEU A 301 -1.36 -7.99 3.42
CA LEU A 301 -0.77 -6.74 3.93
C LEU A 301 -0.21 -5.91 2.79
N VAL A 302 0.46 -6.52 1.82
CA VAL A 302 1.01 -5.81 0.66
C VAL A 302 -0.11 -5.17 -0.15
N MET A 303 -1.22 -5.86 -0.38
CA MET A 303 -2.33 -5.35 -1.17
C MET A 303 -3.05 -4.21 -0.46
N SER A 304 -3.42 -4.39 0.81
CA SER A 304 -4.05 -3.32 1.60
C SER A 304 -3.16 -2.08 1.71
N PHE A 305 -1.84 -2.25 1.86
CA PHE A 305 -0.87 -1.17 1.90
C PHE A 305 -0.77 -0.43 0.56
N SER A 306 -0.67 -1.18 -0.54
CA SER A 306 -0.55 -0.63 -1.91
C SER A 306 -1.77 0.19 -2.33
N ILE A 307 -2.98 -0.29 -1.99
CA ILE A 307 -4.24 0.44 -2.20
C ILE A 307 -4.22 1.75 -1.41
N GLY A 308 -3.75 1.70 -0.15
CA GLY A 308 -3.63 2.89 0.69
C GLY A 308 -2.73 3.96 0.06
N LEU A 309 -1.54 3.59 -0.40
CA LEU A 309 -0.62 4.53 -1.04
C LEU A 309 -1.22 5.17 -2.31
N TRP A 310 -1.90 4.38 -3.13
CA TRP A 310 -2.56 4.87 -4.34
C TRP A 310 -3.67 5.88 -4.03
N VAL A 311 -4.55 5.55 -3.08
CA VAL A 311 -5.67 6.43 -2.72
C VAL A 311 -5.18 7.68 -2.01
N ARG A 312 -4.13 7.57 -1.18
CA ARG A 312 -3.53 8.72 -0.51
C ARG A 312 -3.11 9.80 -1.48
N ASP A 313 -2.38 9.46 -2.53
CA ASP A 313 -1.93 10.42 -3.53
C ASP A 313 -3.11 11.11 -4.23
N THR A 314 -4.13 10.34 -4.56
CA THR A 314 -5.34 10.88 -5.17
C THR A 314 -6.07 11.83 -4.21
N ALA A 315 -6.21 11.46 -2.94
CA ALA A 315 -6.84 12.29 -1.92
C ALA A 315 -6.08 13.60 -1.66
N LEU A 316 -4.75 13.55 -1.61
CA LEU A 316 -3.91 14.74 -1.43
C LEU A 316 -4.02 15.67 -2.63
N ARG A 317 -4.00 15.15 -3.86
CA ARG A 317 -4.18 15.95 -5.07
C ARG A 317 -5.53 16.66 -5.08
N LEU A 318 -6.62 15.95 -4.82
CA LEU A 318 -7.96 16.53 -4.75
C LEU A 318 -8.07 17.62 -3.65
N ARG A 319 -7.40 17.41 -2.51
CA ARG A 319 -7.34 18.42 -1.46
C ARG A 319 -6.60 19.67 -1.92
N GLN A 320 -5.46 19.52 -2.58
CA GLN A 320 -4.68 20.64 -3.10
C GLN A 320 -5.48 21.45 -4.14
N GLU A 321 -6.12 20.75 -5.07
CA GLU A 321 -7.00 21.39 -6.06
C GLU A 321 -8.11 22.21 -5.41
N ARG A 322 -8.76 21.70 -4.35
CA ARG A 322 -9.78 22.44 -3.60
C ARG A 322 -9.21 23.69 -2.91
N ILE A 323 -8.02 23.58 -2.33
CA ILE A 323 -7.35 24.73 -1.70
C ILE A 323 -7.02 25.79 -2.75
N ASP A 324 -6.50 25.39 -3.90
CA ASP A 324 -6.14 26.32 -4.98
C ASP A 324 -7.37 26.99 -5.60
N LEU A 325 -8.48 26.28 -5.74
CA LEU A 325 -9.76 26.85 -6.13
C LEU A 325 -10.28 27.85 -5.09
N ALA A 326 -10.21 27.52 -3.82
CA ALA A 326 -10.61 28.43 -2.76
C ALA A 326 -9.75 29.71 -2.77
N LYS A 327 -8.43 29.58 -2.96
CA LYS A 327 -7.51 30.72 -3.10
C LYS A 327 -7.84 31.56 -4.33
N GLN A 328 -8.12 30.92 -5.48
CA GLN A 328 -8.52 31.64 -6.70
C GLN A 328 -9.84 32.40 -6.51
N SER A 329 -10.82 31.78 -5.85
CA SER A 329 -12.10 32.42 -5.54
C SER A 329 -11.89 33.64 -4.62
N VAL A 330 -11.12 33.50 -3.55
CA VAL A 330 -10.77 34.59 -2.64
C VAL A 330 -10.04 35.72 -3.39
N ASN A 331 -9.06 35.38 -4.23
CA ASN A 331 -8.32 36.33 -5.03
C ASN A 331 -9.25 37.06 -6.06
N SER A 332 -10.18 36.34 -6.67
CA SER A 332 -11.17 36.98 -7.57
C SER A 332 -12.06 37.98 -6.84
N PHE A 333 -12.50 37.68 -5.62
CA PHE A 333 -13.20 38.61 -4.75
C PHE A 333 -12.33 39.80 -4.32
N ALA A 334 -11.07 39.58 -4.02
CA ALA A 334 -10.13 40.63 -3.62
C ALA A 334 -9.84 41.59 -4.80
N VAL A 335 -9.66 41.06 -6.01
CA VAL A 335 -9.42 41.87 -7.21
C VAL A 335 -10.65 42.67 -7.60
N THR A 336 -11.86 42.16 -7.43
CA THR A 336 -13.11 42.90 -7.67
C THR A 336 -13.43 43.91 -6.57
N GLY A 337 -12.94 43.67 -5.33
CA GLY A 337 -13.15 44.59 -4.18
C GLY A 337 -12.19 45.77 -4.09
N PHE A 338 -11.02 45.72 -4.76
CA PHE A 338 -9.97 46.73 -4.61
C PHE A 338 -9.69 47.59 -5.83
N SER A 339 -10.52 47.53 -6.88
CA SER A 339 -10.45 48.51 -7.96
C SER A 339 -11.21 49.83 -7.60
N MET A 340 -10.79 50.44 -6.49
CA MET A 340 -11.18 51.83 -6.18
C MET A 340 -10.27 52.78 -6.95
N GLY A 341 -10.32 52.72 -8.28
CA GLY A 341 -9.49 53.59 -9.12
C GLY A 341 -10.21 54.28 -10.29
N ASN A 342 -11.48 53.97 -10.51
CA ASN A 342 -12.21 54.64 -11.58
C ASN A 342 -13.65 54.95 -11.13
N ALA A 343 -13.93 56.23 -10.88
CA ALA A 343 -15.22 56.73 -10.41
C ALA A 343 -16.41 56.33 -11.33
N ASN A 344 -16.13 55.90 -12.57
CA ASN A 344 -17.15 55.43 -13.52
C ASN A 344 -17.62 53.99 -13.24
N ASN A 345 -16.90 53.19 -12.48
CA ASN A 345 -17.35 51.84 -12.14
C ASN A 345 -18.19 51.78 -10.87
N VAL A 346 -18.11 52.79 -10.01
CA VAL A 346 -18.95 52.87 -8.79
C VAL A 346 -20.42 53.10 -9.13
N ALA A 347 -20.69 53.75 -10.25
CA ALA A 347 -22.06 53.99 -10.71
C ALA A 347 -22.79 52.72 -11.19
N ARG A 348 -22.05 51.72 -11.71
CA ARG A 348 -22.64 50.44 -12.17
C ARG A 348 -23.06 49.52 -11.04
N PHE A 349 -22.43 49.59 -9.87
CA PHE A 349 -22.79 48.78 -8.71
C PHE A 349 -23.93 49.38 -7.85
N ARG A 350 -24.41 50.58 -8.16
CA ARG A 350 -25.54 51.19 -7.47
C ARG A 350 -26.90 50.99 -8.18
N GLN A 351 -26.91 50.32 -9.32
CA GLN A 351 -28.20 49.94 -9.92
C GLN A 351 -28.73 48.70 -9.20
N ASN A 352 -29.71 48.93 -8.35
CA ASN A 352 -30.49 47.88 -7.73
C ASN A 352 -31.18 47.09 -8.87
N PRO A 353 -30.95 45.78 -9.05
CA PRO A 353 -31.58 45.01 -10.12
C PRO A 353 -33.11 44.93 -9.99
N TYR A 354 -33.67 45.44 -8.89
CA TYR A 354 -35.10 45.51 -8.61
C TYR A 354 -35.67 46.94 -8.71
N GLU A 355 -34.88 47.92 -9.14
CA GLU A 355 -35.43 49.27 -9.46
C GLU A 355 -36.15 49.20 -10.78
N ILE A 356 -37.49 49.22 -10.71
CA ILE A 356 -38.36 49.40 -11.86
C ILE A 356 -38.22 50.90 -12.24
N GLN A 357 -37.65 51.18 -13.41
CA GLN A 357 -37.66 52.47 -13.98
C GLN A 357 -39.16 52.84 -14.34
N ILE A 358 -39.81 53.57 -13.47
CA ILE A 358 -41.06 54.23 -13.81
C ILE A 358 -40.70 55.35 -14.80
N GLY A 359 -41.16 55.20 -16.02
CA GLY A 359 -40.88 56.14 -17.12
C GLY A 359 -41.22 57.55 -16.75
N LYS A 360 -40.30 58.45 -17.01
CA LYS A 360 -40.56 59.88 -17.09
C LYS A 360 -41.25 60.17 -18.41
N ASP A 361 -42.53 59.93 -18.46
CA ASP A 361 -43.40 60.44 -19.52
C ASP A 361 -44.77 60.80 -18.93
N THR A 362 -44.79 61.92 -18.23
CA THR A 362 -46.00 62.70 -17.99
C THR A 362 -45.61 64.16 -17.59
N GLU A 363 -45.06 64.87 -18.54
CA GLU A 363 -45.27 66.32 -18.63
C GLU A 363 -45.69 66.56 -20.05
N ASP A 364 -46.94 66.88 -20.14
CA ASP A 364 -47.68 67.74 -21.09
C ASP A 364 -49.09 67.20 -21.32
N ILE A 365 -49.94 67.54 -20.41
CA ILE A 365 -51.27 68.17 -20.73
C ILE A 365 -51.74 68.93 -19.49
#